data_9e599afee0c934c7a620c8ae6e902766
#
_entry.id   9e599afee0c934c7a620c8ae6e902766
#
_cell.length_a   1.000
_cell.length_b   1.000
_cell.length_c   1.000
_cell.angle_alpha   90.00
_cell.angle_beta   90.00
_cell.angle_gamma   90.00
#
_symmetry.space_group_name_H-M   'P 1'
#
loop_
_entity.id
_entity.type
_entity.pdbx_description
1 polymer ?
#
loop_
_entity_poly.entity_id
_entity_poly.type
_entity_poly.pdbx_seq_one_letter_code
_entity_poly.pdbx_strand_id
1 'polypeptide(L)'
;MLDLTYELPKPKVIAGAKHDWELVIGMEVHAQVSSNAKLFSGASTRFGAEPNSNVAFVDAAMPGMLPVINDYCVEQAVRTGLGLKADINLWSAFDRKNYFYPDLPQGYQISQLYHPIVGEGEVLVELGDGTARNVRVERIHMEQDAGKSIHDMDPNMSFVDLNRTGVCLMEIVSRPDIRGPEEAAAYIAKLRQIMQYLGTCDGNMQNGNLRADVNVSVCLPGQYEKYQETQDFSHLGTRCEIKNMNSMRFIQQAIEVEARRQIAIIEAGGKIDQETRLYDPDKGETRSMRSKEEAHDYRYFPDPDLLPLEIEQAWVDDIAANLPELPDQKKARFISDFGLSDYDASVLTAEVEAASYFETVVMNAIDALDDSGEFIVYATSSSKPVGSFDKVQSRDVGKTAANWVINELFGRLKKDDKGISDSSVTPKQLAGIIKLIRSDAISGKIAKDLFEIVYTTGGDPAQIVEERGMKQVTDTGAIETALDEIIAANPAQVEKAKVNPKLAGWFVGQVMKATGGKANPKAVNELVAKKLGD
;
A
#
# COMPACT_ATOMS: atom_id res chain seq x y z
N MET A 1 2.90 13.60 -18.64
CA MET A 1 3.13 12.15 -18.57
C MET A 1 4.63 11.99 -18.43
N LEU A 2 5.14 11.61 -17.25
CA LEU A 2 6.54 11.25 -17.11
C LEU A 2 6.69 9.88 -17.77
N ASP A 3 7.41 9.86 -18.89
CA ASP A 3 7.75 8.63 -19.60
C ASP A 3 8.86 7.95 -18.80
N LEU A 4 8.46 7.19 -17.77
CA LEU A 4 9.36 6.38 -17.00
C LEU A 4 9.53 5.07 -17.77
N THR A 5 10.58 4.99 -18.58
CA THR A 5 10.99 3.74 -19.22
C THR A 5 11.56 2.82 -18.14
N TYR A 6 10.74 1.89 -17.66
CA TYR A 6 11.18 0.84 -16.75
C TYR A 6 11.80 -0.31 -17.54
N GLU A 7 12.86 -0.90 -16.97
CA GLU A 7 13.34 -2.18 -17.45
C GLU A 7 12.40 -3.29 -16.99
N LEU A 8 12.14 -4.27 -17.86
CA LEU A 8 11.34 -5.44 -17.48
C LEU A 8 12.15 -6.34 -16.55
N PRO A 9 11.56 -6.83 -15.45
CA PRO A 9 12.20 -7.81 -14.60
C PRO A 9 12.41 -9.11 -15.38
N LYS A 10 13.55 -9.76 -15.15
CA LYS A 10 13.82 -11.08 -15.72
C LYS A 10 12.90 -12.10 -15.07
N PRO A 11 12.38 -13.07 -15.84
CA PRO A 11 11.58 -14.15 -15.26
C PRO A 11 12.42 -14.92 -14.22
N LYS A 12 11.77 -15.35 -13.15
CA LYS A 12 12.39 -16.22 -12.14
C LYS A 12 12.63 -17.60 -12.78
N VAL A 13 13.89 -17.97 -12.88
CA VAL A 13 14.31 -19.29 -13.35
C VAL A 13 14.55 -20.19 -12.15
N ILE A 14 13.95 -21.38 -12.18
CA ILE A 14 14.14 -22.44 -11.18
C ILE A 14 14.88 -23.58 -11.86
N ALA A 15 16.09 -23.88 -11.39
CA ALA A 15 16.86 -25.00 -11.89
C ALA A 15 16.19 -26.33 -11.44
N GLY A 16 15.81 -27.15 -12.39
CA GLY A 16 15.42 -28.54 -12.18
C GLY A 16 16.62 -29.48 -12.26
N ALA A 17 16.38 -30.78 -12.21
CA ALA A 17 17.41 -31.80 -12.38
C ALA A 17 17.79 -32.01 -13.86
N LYS A 18 16.90 -31.69 -14.79
CA LYS A 18 17.08 -31.91 -16.23
C LYS A 18 17.05 -30.63 -17.05
N HIS A 19 16.24 -29.66 -16.63
CA HIS A 19 15.99 -28.41 -17.36
C HIS A 19 15.86 -27.24 -16.40
N ASP A 20 16.06 -26.04 -16.92
CA ASP A 20 15.65 -24.80 -16.28
C ASP A 20 14.17 -24.56 -16.56
N TRP A 21 13.46 -24.01 -15.59
CA TRP A 21 12.02 -23.76 -15.64
C TRP A 21 11.70 -22.32 -15.30
N GLU A 22 10.73 -21.75 -15.98
CA GLU A 22 10.19 -20.43 -15.73
C GLU A 22 8.82 -20.52 -15.08
N LEU A 23 8.56 -19.59 -14.15
CA LEU A 23 7.25 -19.42 -13.51
C LEU A 23 6.27 -18.68 -14.40
N VAL A 24 5.03 -19.10 -14.37
CA VAL A 24 3.87 -18.41 -14.93
C VAL A 24 2.78 -18.34 -13.87
N ILE A 25 2.37 -17.14 -13.53
CA ILE A 25 1.48 -16.87 -12.41
C ILE A 25 0.34 -15.97 -12.87
N GLY A 26 -0.90 -16.41 -12.60
CA GLY A 26 -2.11 -15.61 -12.63
C GLY A 26 -2.68 -15.46 -11.22
N MET A 27 -3.44 -14.42 -10.97
CA MET A 27 -4.01 -14.16 -9.65
C MET A 27 -5.47 -13.77 -9.73
N GLU A 28 -6.22 -14.23 -8.74
CA GLU A 28 -7.61 -13.86 -8.49
C GLU A 28 -7.65 -13.19 -7.12
N VAL A 29 -7.98 -11.90 -7.11
CA VAL A 29 -7.97 -11.09 -5.88
C VAL A 29 -9.40 -10.69 -5.54
N HIS A 30 -9.88 -11.17 -4.38
CA HIS A 30 -11.19 -10.85 -3.85
C HIS A 30 -11.08 -9.70 -2.88
N ALA A 31 -11.78 -8.60 -3.16
CA ALA A 31 -11.78 -7.41 -2.35
C ALA A 31 -13.21 -7.10 -1.87
N GLN A 32 -13.43 -7.08 -0.56
CA GLN A 32 -14.70 -6.63 0.00
C GLN A 32 -14.88 -5.13 -0.23
N VAL A 33 -16.01 -4.77 -0.81
CA VAL A 33 -16.35 -3.37 -1.07
C VAL A 33 -16.63 -2.64 0.24
N SER A 34 -16.03 -1.46 0.39
CA SER A 34 -16.27 -0.55 1.53
C SER A 34 -17.67 0.04 1.45
N SER A 35 -18.69 -0.74 1.76
CA SER A 35 -20.10 -0.34 1.78
C SER A 35 -20.69 -0.58 3.17
N ASN A 36 -21.64 0.25 3.60
CA ASN A 36 -22.37 0.08 4.85
C ASN A 36 -23.50 -0.95 4.76
N ALA A 37 -23.91 -1.30 3.55
CA ALA A 37 -24.94 -2.29 3.26
C ALA A 37 -24.42 -3.33 2.29
N LYS A 38 -25.02 -4.52 2.32
CA LYS A 38 -24.65 -5.65 1.45
C LYS A 38 -25.03 -5.41 -0.01
N LEU A 39 -24.57 -6.30 -0.90
CA LEU A 39 -24.79 -6.17 -2.35
C LEU A 39 -26.26 -6.20 -2.74
N PHE A 40 -27.06 -7.06 -2.10
CA PHE A 40 -28.46 -7.27 -2.45
C PHE A 40 -29.43 -7.09 -1.28
N SER A 41 -28.96 -6.51 -0.18
CA SER A 41 -29.80 -6.23 0.99
C SER A 41 -29.31 -5.01 1.77
N GLY A 42 -30.18 -4.44 2.57
CA GLY A 42 -29.85 -3.34 3.49
C GLY A 42 -29.19 -3.78 4.79
N ALA A 43 -28.84 -5.07 4.97
CA ALA A 43 -28.16 -5.54 6.16
C ALA A 43 -26.75 -4.94 6.26
N SER A 44 -26.31 -4.69 7.51
CA SER A 44 -25.01 -4.07 7.78
C SER A 44 -23.85 -4.99 7.38
N THR A 45 -22.76 -4.39 6.88
CA THR A 45 -21.48 -5.06 6.58
C THR A 45 -20.49 -4.97 7.73
N ARG A 46 -20.88 -4.36 8.86
CA ARG A 46 -19.97 -4.08 9.98
C ARG A 46 -19.34 -5.36 10.53
N PHE A 47 -18.01 -5.40 10.53
CA PHE A 47 -17.21 -6.49 11.06
C PHE A 47 -17.31 -6.58 12.61
N GLY A 48 -17.24 -7.81 13.15
CA GLY A 48 -17.17 -8.05 14.59
C GLY A 48 -18.50 -7.91 15.34
N ALA A 49 -19.64 -7.88 14.63
CA ALA A 49 -20.96 -7.95 15.27
C ALA A 49 -21.25 -9.38 15.79
N GLU A 50 -22.22 -9.49 16.71
CA GLU A 50 -22.69 -10.79 17.21
C GLU A 50 -23.09 -11.72 16.04
N PRO A 51 -22.77 -13.02 16.09
CA PRO A 51 -23.10 -13.95 15.02
C PRO A 51 -24.57 -13.88 14.59
N ASN A 52 -24.81 -13.86 13.30
CA ASN A 52 -26.14 -13.80 12.70
C ASN A 52 -26.99 -12.55 13.07
N SER A 53 -26.37 -11.46 13.53
CA SER A 53 -27.08 -10.20 13.84
C SER A 53 -27.21 -9.26 12.63
N ASN A 54 -26.36 -9.42 11.62
CA ASN A 54 -26.34 -8.62 10.38
C ASN A 54 -26.86 -9.45 9.19
N VAL A 55 -28.07 -10.00 9.28
CA VAL A 55 -28.64 -10.90 8.28
C VAL A 55 -30.01 -10.43 7.87
N ALA A 56 -30.21 -10.12 6.59
CA ALA A 56 -31.51 -9.88 6.02
C ALA A 56 -32.17 -11.22 5.57
N PHE A 57 -33.47 -11.20 5.35
CA PHE A 57 -34.18 -12.41 4.90
C PHE A 57 -33.67 -12.95 3.56
N VAL A 58 -33.23 -12.07 2.66
CA VAL A 58 -32.60 -12.50 1.38
C VAL A 58 -31.25 -13.16 1.63
N ASP A 59 -30.45 -12.70 2.59
CA ASP A 59 -29.17 -13.30 2.93
C ASP A 59 -29.34 -14.71 3.53
N ALA A 60 -30.44 -14.92 4.25
CA ALA A 60 -30.83 -16.21 4.84
C ALA A 60 -31.62 -17.10 3.87
N ALA A 61 -31.77 -16.70 2.61
CA ALA A 61 -32.52 -17.42 1.58
C ALA A 61 -33.98 -17.75 1.98
N MET A 62 -34.63 -16.86 2.70
CA MET A 62 -36.03 -17.06 3.11
C MET A 62 -36.96 -17.03 1.89
N PRO A 63 -37.97 -17.93 1.84
CA PRO A 63 -38.86 -18.03 0.71
C PRO A 63 -39.56 -16.69 0.37
N GLY A 64 -39.56 -16.34 -0.92
CA GLY A 64 -40.23 -15.11 -1.42
C GLY A 64 -39.38 -13.84 -1.35
N MET A 65 -38.12 -13.93 -0.86
CA MET A 65 -37.22 -12.77 -0.86
C MET A 65 -36.46 -12.70 -2.18
N LEU A 66 -36.37 -11.49 -2.74
CA LEU A 66 -35.66 -11.23 -4.00
C LEU A 66 -34.49 -10.27 -3.75
N PRO A 67 -33.40 -10.41 -4.51
CA PRO A 67 -32.26 -9.51 -4.43
C PRO A 67 -32.59 -8.13 -4.99
N VAL A 68 -32.09 -7.09 -4.33
CA VAL A 68 -32.17 -5.69 -4.81
C VAL A 68 -30.76 -5.12 -4.81
N ILE A 69 -30.28 -4.74 -5.99
CA ILE A 69 -28.89 -4.27 -6.16
C ILE A 69 -28.61 -2.99 -5.37
N ASN A 70 -27.43 -2.94 -4.78
CA ASN A 70 -26.89 -1.75 -4.11
C ASN A 70 -26.06 -0.94 -5.12
N ASP A 71 -26.58 0.22 -5.53
CA ASP A 71 -25.96 1.13 -6.50
C ASP A 71 -24.58 1.64 -6.03
N TYR A 72 -24.40 1.86 -4.73
CA TYR A 72 -23.12 2.23 -4.16
C TYR A 72 -22.04 1.15 -4.42
N CYS A 73 -22.38 -0.14 -4.34
CA CYS A 73 -21.45 -1.21 -4.66
C CYS A 73 -21.06 -1.20 -6.15
N VAL A 74 -22.03 -0.92 -7.03
CA VAL A 74 -21.80 -0.76 -8.47
C VAL A 74 -20.84 0.40 -8.74
N GLU A 75 -21.05 1.54 -8.09
CA GLU A 75 -20.15 2.70 -8.19
C GLU A 75 -18.72 2.34 -7.75
N GLN A 76 -18.55 1.61 -6.63
CA GLN A 76 -17.22 1.23 -6.16
C GLN A 76 -16.49 0.28 -7.15
N ALA A 77 -17.22 -0.60 -7.82
CA ALA A 77 -16.66 -1.46 -8.86
C ALA A 77 -16.18 -0.64 -10.08
N VAL A 78 -17.00 0.34 -10.52
CA VAL A 78 -16.61 1.27 -11.60
C VAL A 78 -15.41 2.12 -11.19
N ARG A 79 -15.38 2.68 -9.97
CA ARG A 79 -14.24 3.43 -9.45
C ARG A 79 -12.95 2.59 -9.45
N THR A 80 -13.06 1.33 -9.03
CA THR A 80 -11.91 0.40 -9.03
C THR A 80 -11.44 0.12 -10.46
N GLY A 81 -12.36 -0.16 -11.38
CA GLY A 81 -12.04 -0.35 -12.81
C GLY A 81 -11.30 0.85 -13.41
N LEU A 82 -11.82 2.05 -13.20
CA LEU A 82 -11.19 3.29 -13.67
C LEU A 82 -9.80 3.49 -13.05
N GLY A 83 -9.63 3.15 -11.77
CA GLY A 83 -8.32 3.21 -11.09
C GLY A 83 -7.31 2.22 -11.64
N LEU A 84 -7.76 1.11 -12.21
CA LEU A 84 -6.94 0.11 -12.92
C LEU A 84 -6.85 0.38 -14.42
N LYS A 85 -7.28 1.54 -14.88
CA LYS A 85 -7.33 1.94 -16.31
C LYS A 85 -8.08 0.93 -17.18
N ALA A 86 -9.08 0.29 -16.62
CA ALA A 86 -9.86 -0.75 -17.27
C ALA A 86 -11.06 -0.16 -18.02
N ASP A 87 -11.52 -0.89 -19.03
CA ASP A 87 -12.73 -0.59 -19.76
C ASP A 87 -13.95 -0.86 -18.88
N ILE A 88 -14.91 0.07 -18.82
CA ILE A 88 -16.17 -0.12 -18.10
C ILE A 88 -17.23 -0.61 -19.08
N ASN A 89 -17.83 -1.77 -18.79
CA ASN A 89 -18.89 -2.34 -19.60
C ASN A 89 -20.22 -1.65 -19.27
N LEU A 90 -20.76 -0.89 -20.21
CA LEU A 90 -22.02 -0.14 -20.02
C LEU A 90 -23.26 -1.05 -19.94
N TRP A 91 -23.11 -2.31 -20.29
CA TRP A 91 -24.11 -3.36 -20.10
C TRP A 91 -23.47 -4.54 -19.39
N SER A 92 -24.06 -4.94 -18.27
CA SER A 92 -23.55 -6.01 -17.42
C SER A 92 -24.70 -6.83 -16.86
N ALA A 93 -24.47 -8.10 -16.55
CA ALA A 93 -25.52 -8.98 -16.01
C ALA A 93 -24.97 -9.93 -14.98
N PHE A 94 -25.82 -10.32 -14.04
CA PHE A 94 -25.50 -11.32 -13.03
C PHE A 94 -25.92 -12.73 -13.46
N ASP A 95 -25.10 -13.69 -13.04
CA ASP A 95 -25.30 -15.12 -13.23
C ASP A 95 -25.38 -15.82 -11.87
N ARG A 96 -26.05 -16.98 -11.84
CA ARG A 96 -26.02 -17.88 -10.69
C ARG A 96 -24.90 -18.90 -10.86
N LYS A 97 -23.96 -18.89 -9.91
CA LYS A 97 -22.88 -19.89 -9.74
C LYS A 97 -23.36 -20.93 -8.74
N ASN A 98 -23.76 -22.12 -9.21
CA ASN A 98 -24.44 -23.10 -8.38
C ASN A 98 -23.43 -23.99 -7.63
N TYR A 99 -23.45 -23.95 -6.32
CA TYR A 99 -22.73 -24.86 -5.42
C TYR A 99 -23.34 -24.81 -4.02
N PHE A 100 -23.12 -25.87 -3.23
CA PHE A 100 -23.81 -26.06 -1.96
C PHE A 100 -22.83 -26.04 -0.80
N TYR A 101 -22.97 -25.03 0.04
CA TYR A 101 -22.28 -24.91 1.32
C TYR A 101 -23.25 -24.41 2.40
N PRO A 102 -23.08 -24.84 3.68
CA PRO A 102 -23.95 -24.39 4.77
C PRO A 102 -24.00 -22.87 4.96
N ASP A 103 -22.92 -22.18 4.65
CA ASP A 103 -22.74 -20.73 4.77
C ASP A 103 -23.18 -19.96 3.50
N LEU A 104 -23.77 -20.69 2.53
CA LEU A 104 -24.43 -20.14 1.35
C LEU A 104 -25.85 -20.69 1.25
N PRO A 105 -26.81 -20.21 2.07
CA PRO A 105 -28.11 -20.86 2.26
C PRO A 105 -28.96 -20.99 1.00
N GLN A 106 -28.80 -20.09 0.03
CA GLN A 106 -29.54 -20.11 -1.24
C GLN A 106 -29.06 -21.22 -2.20
N GLY A 107 -27.90 -21.86 -1.93
CA GLY A 107 -27.36 -22.92 -2.76
C GLY A 107 -26.72 -22.43 -4.07
N TYR A 108 -26.56 -21.15 -4.25
CA TYR A 108 -25.85 -20.51 -5.35
C TYR A 108 -25.26 -19.17 -4.89
N GLN A 109 -24.24 -18.71 -5.60
CA GLN A 109 -23.67 -17.38 -5.45
C GLN A 109 -24.11 -16.53 -6.65
N ILE A 110 -24.61 -15.33 -6.40
CA ILE A 110 -24.83 -14.36 -7.47
C ILE A 110 -23.46 -13.76 -7.81
N SER A 111 -23.07 -13.86 -9.08
CA SER A 111 -21.75 -13.48 -9.61
C SER A 111 -21.89 -12.97 -11.05
N GLN A 112 -20.81 -12.69 -11.75
CA GLN A 112 -20.83 -12.25 -13.16
C GLN A 112 -19.79 -13.04 -13.95
N LEU A 113 -20.21 -14.02 -14.75
CA LEU A 113 -19.29 -14.80 -15.57
C LEU A 113 -19.19 -14.24 -17.01
N TYR A 114 -20.35 -14.09 -17.67
CA TYR A 114 -20.39 -13.77 -19.09
C TYR A 114 -20.34 -12.27 -19.37
N HIS A 115 -20.82 -11.46 -18.44
CA HIS A 115 -20.97 -10.02 -18.60
C HIS A 115 -20.47 -9.26 -17.37
N PRO A 116 -19.15 -9.31 -17.10
CA PRO A 116 -18.56 -8.58 -15.97
C PRO A 116 -18.73 -7.09 -16.14
N ILE A 117 -18.83 -6.36 -15.04
CA ILE A 117 -18.99 -4.91 -15.04
C ILE A 117 -17.73 -4.17 -15.54
N VAL A 118 -16.54 -4.75 -15.33
CA VAL A 118 -15.26 -4.17 -15.73
C VAL A 118 -14.53 -5.15 -16.64
N GLY A 119 -14.07 -4.66 -17.77
CA GLY A 119 -13.29 -5.38 -18.77
C GLY A 119 -11.79 -5.35 -18.54
N GLU A 120 -11.03 -5.34 -19.64
CA GLU A 120 -9.56 -5.38 -19.59
C GLU A 120 -8.98 -4.08 -19.01
N GLY A 121 -7.94 -4.23 -18.20
CA GLY A 121 -7.20 -3.14 -17.57
C GLY A 121 -5.75 -3.52 -17.32
N GLU A 122 -5.02 -2.66 -16.60
CA GLU A 122 -3.60 -2.87 -16.33
C GLU A 122 -3.16 -2.28 -14.99
N VAL A 123 -2.15 -2.90 -14.40
CA VAL A 123 -1.49 -2.45 -13.17
C VAL A 123 0.01 -2.42 -13.38
N LEU A 124 0.62 -1.25 -13.22
CA LEU A 124 2.07 -1.12 -13.20
C LEU A 124 2.60 -1.55 -11.84
N VAL A 125 3.38 -2.63 -11.83
CA VAL A 125 4.00 -3.22 -10.64
C VAL A 125 5.48 -2.88 -10.64
N GLU A 126 5.89 -1.96 -9.75
CA GLU A 126 7.29 -1.58 -9.55
C GLU A 126 7.95 -2.54 -8.56
N LEU A 127 9.20 -2.94 -8.86
CA LEU A 127 10.01 -3.78 -7.98
C LEU A 127 11.13 -2.97 -7.34
N GLY A 128 11.61 -3.44 -6.20
CA GLY A 128 12.61 -2.71 -5.41
C GLY A 128 13.99 -2.59 -6.05
N ASP A 129 14.23 -3.27 -7.19
CA ASP A 129 15.46 -3.21 -7.98
C ASP A 129 15.42 -2.18 -9.12
N GLY A 130 14.33 -1.41 -9.23
CA GLY A 130 14.13 -0.41 -10.28
C GLY A 130 13.51 -0.96 -11.57
N THR A 131 13.18 -2.25 -11.60
CA THR A 131 12.41 -2.84 -12.71
C THR A 131 10.91 -2.73 -12.45
N ALA A 132 10.09 -2.81 -13.49
CA ALA A 132 8.64 -2.85 -13.36
C ALA A 132 7.99 -3.71 -14.44
N ARG A 133 6.85 -4.28 -14.11
CA ARG A 133 6.02 -5.05 -15.04
C ARG A 133 4.61 -4.47 -15.08
N ASN A 134 4.09 -4.31 -16.27
CA ASN A 134 2.68 -4.04 -16.47
C ASN A 134 1.93 -5.37 -16.48
N VAL A 135 1.11 -5.60 -15.45
CA VAL A 135 0.28 -6.80 -15.30
C VAL A 135 -1.10 -6.48 -15.82
N ARG A 136 -1.55 -7.23 -16.83
CA ARG A 136 -2.91 -7.05 -17.38
C ARG A 136 -3.95 -7.63 -16.44
N VAL A 137 -5.00 -6.88 -16.24
CA VAL A 137 -6.25 -7.34 -15.61
C VAL A 137 -7.17 -7.81 -16.72
N GLU A 138 -7.71 -9.02 -16.59
CA GLU A 138 -8.65 -9.57 -17.56
C GLU A 138 -10.04 -8.97 -17.38
N ARG A 139 -10.47 -8.89 -16.12
CA ARG A 139 -11.79 -8.36 -15.72
C ARG A 139 -11.87 -8.09 -14.22
N ILE A 140 -12.87 -7.32 -13.84
CA ILE A 140 -13.39 -7.31 -12.48
C ILE A 140 -14.88 -7.65 -12.56
N HIS A 141 -15.30 -8.59 -11.74
CA HIS A 141 -16.71 -8.90 -11.59
C HIS A 141 -17.16 -8.78 -10.13
N MET A 142 -18.45 -8.50 -9.96
CA MET A 142 -19.07 -8.38 -8.65
C MET A 142 -19.69 -9.70 -8.27
N GLU A 143 -19.60 -10.06 -6.99
CA GLU A 143 -20.23 -11.24 -6.45
C GLU A 143 -20.59 -11.11 -4.97
N GLN A 144 -21.45 -12.00 -4.47
CA GLN A 144 -21.76 -12.11 -3.06
C GLN A 144 -20.65 -12.87 -2.31
N ASP A 145 -20.23 -12.39 -1.15
CA ASP A 145 -19.43 -13.22 -0.24
C ASP A 145 -20.30 -14.28 0.44
N ALA A 146 -19.70 -15.43 0.74
CA ALA A 146 -20.32 -16.47 1.56
C ALA A 146 -20.26 -16.13 3.05
N GLY A 147 -21.02 -16.81 3.89
CA GLY A 147 -20.94 -16.73 5.33
C GLY A 147 -19.65 -17.33 5.89
N LYS A 148 -19.68 -17.70 7.15
CA LYS A 148 -18.57 -18.36 7.84
C LYS A 148 -19.05 -19.66 8.47
N SER A 149 -18.40 -20.78 8.12
CA SER A 149 -18.57 -22.07 8.79
C SER A 149 -17.51 -22.19 9.89
N ILE A 150 -17.93 -22.50 11.11
CA ILE A 150 -17.11 -22.61 12.32
C ILE A 150 -17.11 -24.06 12.77
N HIS A 151 -15.94 -24.71 12.79
CA HIS A 151 -15.79 -26.15 13.04
C HIS A 151 -15.04 -26.48 14.32
N ASP A 152 -14.52 -25.49 15.02
CA ASP A 152 -13.65 -25.63 16.19
C ASP A 152 -14.36 -25.44 17.54
N MET A 153 -15.64 -25.06 17.53
CA MET A 153 -16.43 -24.86 18.74
C MET A 153 -16.98 -26.16 19.33
N ASP A 154 -17.26 -27.16 18.50
CA ASP A 154 -17.77 -28.46 18.90
C ASP A 154 -17.27 -29.56 17.94
N PRO A 155 -16.80 -30.72 18.44
CA PRO A 155 -16.27 -31.79 17.58
C PRO A 155 -17.32 -32.47 16.70
N ASN A 156 -18.60 -32.37 17.01
CA ASN A 156 -19.70 -33.03 16.32
C ASN A 156 -20.63 -32.09 15.55
N MET A 157 -20.45 -30.76 15.71
CA MET A 157 -21.33 -29.75 15.11
C MET A 157 -20.52 -28.67 14.42
N SER A 158 -21.06 -28.17 13.31
CA SER A 158 -20.57 -26.95 12.67
C SER A 158 -21.57 -25.84 12.91
N PHE A 159 -21.07 -24.64 13.24
CA PHE A 159 -21.89 -23.46 13.42
C PHE A 159 -21.75 -22.57 12.17
N VAL A 160 -22.83 -21.88 11.82
CA VAL A 160 -22.87 -21.00 10.65
C VAL A 160 -23.17 -19.59 11.10
N ASP A 161 -22.30 -18.68 10.70
CA ASP A 161 -22.49 -17.24 10.85
C ASP A 161 -22.71 -16.60 9.48
N LEU A 162 -23.89 -16.06 9.25
CA LEU A 162 -24.31 -15.44 7.99
C LEU A 162 -24.07 -13.92 7.95
N ASN A 163 -23.41 -13.33 8.93
CA ASN A 163 -23.13 -11.89 8.95
C ASN A 163 -22.40 -11.43 7.68
N ARG A 164 -21.48 -12.25 7.15
CA ARG A 164 -20.74 -11.95 5.93
C ARG A 164 -21.51 -12.31 4.66
N THR A 165 -22.47 -13.23 4.70
CA THR A 165 -23.26 -13.66 3.53
C THR A 165 -23.88 -12.46 2.82
N GLY A 166 -23.62 -12.30 1.54
CA GLY A 166 -24.14 -11.20 0.73
C GLY A 166 -23.34 -9.89 0.81
N VAL A 167 -22.24 -9.83 1.56
CA VAL A 167 -21.31 -8.70 1.45
C VAL A 167 -20.77 -8.65 0.03
N CYS A 168 -20.65 -7.45 -0.54
CA CYS A 168 -20.18 -7.28 -1.90
C CYS A 168 -18.68 -7.59 -2.01
N LEU A 169 -18.31 -8.47 -2.94
CA LEU A 169 -16.95 -8.69 -3.39
C LEU A 169 -16.75 -8.15 -4.79
N MET A 170 -15.56 -7.64 -5.05
CA MET A 170 -14.98 -7.49 -6.38
C MET A 170 -13.93 -8.58 -6.54
N GLU A 171 -14.09 -9.44 -7.54
CA GLU A 171 -13.04 -10.39 -7.92
C GLU A 171 -12.26 -9.82 -9.11
N ILE A 172 -10.98 -9.53 -8.88
CA ILE A 172 -10.04 -8.95 -9.83
C ILE A 172 -9.20 -10.09 -10.39
N VAL A 173 -9.38 -10.42 -11.67
CA VAL A 173 -8.70 -11.53 -12.34
C VAL A 173 -7.57 -10.98 -13.21
N SER A 174 -6.33 -11.41 -12.95
CA SER A 174 -5.19 -11.04 -13.78
C SER A 174 -4.97 -12.00 -14.95
N ARG A 175 -4.31 -11.51 -16.01
CA ARG A 175 -3.66 -12.36 -17.00
C ARG A 175 -2.42 -13.02 -16.37
N PRO A 176 -1.90 -14.14 -16.93
CA PRO A 176 -0.74 -14.85 -16.41
C PRO A 176 0.59 -14.14 -16.75
N ASP A 177 0.68 -12.86 -16.43
CA ASP A 177 1.82 -12.01 -16.78
C ASP A 177 2.89 -11.99 -15.69
N ILE A 178 2.58 -12.45 -14.49
CA ILE A 178 3.49 -12.44 -13.34
C ILE A 178 4.49 -13.58 -13.45
N ARG A 179 5.79 -13.30 -13.26
CA ARG A 179 6.90 -14.19 -13.55
C ARG A 179 7.75 -14.55 -12.35
N GLY A 180 7.35 -14.14 -11.14
CA GLY A 180 8.08 -14.41 -9.90
C GLY A 180 7.27 -14.18 -8.64
N PRO A 181 7.65 -14.79 -7.50
CA PRO A 181 6.97 -14.61 -6.23
C PRO A 181 6.98 -13.17 -5.72
N GLU A 182 8.09 -12.46 -5.95
CA GLU A 182 8.25 -11.06 -5.59
C GLU A 182 7.30 -10.16 -6.38
N GLU A 183 7.13 -10.43 -7.68
CA GLU A 183 6.18 -9.73 -8.55
C GLU A 183 4.73 -9.99 -8.10
N ALA A 184 4.40 -11.23 -7.69
CA ALA A 184 3.07 -11.56 -7.19
C ALA A 184 2.72 -10.79 -5.90
N ALA A 185 3.66 -10.72 -4.96
CA ALA A 185 3.48 -9.94 -3.74
C ALA A 185 3.36 -8.44 -4.03
N ALA A 186 4.18 -7.90 -4.94
CA ALA A 186 4.14 -6.51 -5.34
C ALA A 186 2.83 -6.16 -6.07
N TYR A 187 2.29 -7.07 -6.90
CA TYR A 187 0.99 -6.89 -7.56
C TYR A 187 -0.15 -6.74 -6.55
N ILE A 188 -0.22 -7.62 -5.54
CA ILE A 188 -1.25 -7.53 -4.49
C ILE A 188 -1.08 -6.27 -3.66
N ALA A 189 0.16 -5.91 -3.31
CA ALA A 189 0.45 -4.68 -2.59
C ALA A 189 -0.02 -3.44 -3.37
N LYS A 190 0.21 -3.43 -4.68
CA LYS A 190 -0.22 -2.35 -5.57
C LYS A 190 -1.75 -2.27 -5.71
N LEU A 191 -2.42 -3.40 -5.91
CA LEU A 191 -3.90 -3.44 -5.94
C LEU A 191 -4.49 -2.94 -4.62
N ARG A 192 -3.97 -3.43 -3.49
CA ARG A 192 -4.37 -2.99 -2.15
C ARG A 192 -4.22 -1.47 -2.01
N GLN A 193 -3.08 -0.94 -2.39
CA GLN A 193 -2.78 0.49 -2.36
C GLN A 193 -3.78 1.30 -3.21
N ILE A 194 -4.00 0.90 -4.47
CA ILE A 194 -4.95 1.58 -5.36
C ILE A 194 -6.36 1.60 -4.75
N MET A 195 -6.86 0.46 -4.27
CA MET A 195 -8.19 0.37 -3.66
C MET A 195 -8.33 1.19 -2.39
N GLN A 196 -7.29 1.26 -1.56
CA GLN A 196 -7.27 2.13 -0.38
C GLN A 196 -7.31 3.61 -0.76
N TYR A 197 -6.57 4.02 -1.79
CA TYR A 197 -6.59 5.40 -2.30
C TYR A 197 -7.96 5.77 -2.89
N LEU A 198 -8.60 4.83 -3.56
CA LEU A 198 -9.97 5.00 -4.08
C LEU A 198 -11.05 4.97 -2.99
N GLY A 199 -10.72 4.39 -1.82
CA GLY A 199 -11.68 4.13 -0.74
C GLY A 199 -12.64 2.96 -1.04
N THR A 200 -12.35 2.12 -2.04
CA THR A 200 -13.24 1.05 -2.50
C THR A 200 -13.10 -0.24 -1.71
N CYS A 201 -11.94 -0.46 -1.07
CA CYS A 201 -11.67 -1.57 -0.14
C CYS A 201 -10.66 -1.11 0.91
N ASP A 202 -10.81 -1.55 2.16
CA ASP A 202 -9.87 -1.24 3.25
C ASP A 202 -8.54 -2.01 3.15
N GLY A 203 -8.50 -3.06 2.33
CA GLY A 203 -7.32 -3.86 2.10
C GLY A 203 -6.86 -4.69 3.30
N ASN A 204 -7.72 -4.96 4.28
CA ASN A 204 -7.38 -5.73 5.47
C ASN A 204 -7.37 -7.24 5.18
N MET A 205 -6.16 -7.79 5.02
CA MET A 205 -5.98 -9.23 4.77
C MET A 205 -6.22 -10.08 6.02
N GLN A 206 -5.99 -9.56 7.21
CA GLN A 206 -6.16 -10.31 8.47
C GLN A 206 -7.64 -10.57 8.75
N ASN A 207 -8.51 -9.61 8.46
CA ASN A 207 -9.96 -9.77 8.56
C ASN A 207 -10.56 -10.54 7.37
N GLY A 208 -9.75 -10.82 6.32
CA GLY A 208 -10.21 -11.45 5.10
C GLY A 208 -10.96 -10.52 4.14
N ASN A 209 -10.84 -9.20 4.32
CA ASN A 209 -11.46 -8.21 3.43
C ASN A 209 -10.72 -8.09 2.10
N LEU A 210 -9.45 -8.52 2.07
CA LEU A 210 -8.66 -8.73 0.87
C LEU A 210 -8.05 -10.12 0.90
N ARG A 211 -8.34 -10.94 -0.11
CA ARG A 211 -7.85 -12.33 -0.25
C ARG A 211 -7.29 -12.52 -1.63
N ALA A 212 -6.32 -13.41 -1.79
CA ALA A 212 -5.77 -13.74 -3.09
C ALA A 212 -5.64 -15.26 -3.26
N ASP A 213 -6.12 -15.74 -4.38
CA ASP A 213 -5.90 -17.10 -4.88
C ASP A 213 -4.87 -17.00 -6.01
N VAL A 214 -3.92 -17.94 -6.05
CA VAL A 214 -2.79 -17.87 -6.97
C VAL A 214 -2.78 -19.10 -7.87
N ASN A 215 -2.85 -18.87 -9.18
CA ASN A 215 -2.69 -19.88 -10.20
C ASN A 215 -1.22 -20.00 -10.57
N VAL A 216 -0.59 -21.12 -10.31
CA VAL A 216 0.84 -21.38 -10.58
C VAL A 216 1.00 -22.47 -11.61
N SER A 217 1.82 -22.21 -12.62
CA SER A 217 2.33 -23.20 -13.55
C SER A 217 3.81 -22.97 -13.84
N VAL A 218 4.46 -23.95 -14.44
CA VAL A 218 5.86 -23.87 -14.87
C VAL A 218 5.96 -24.25 -16.36
N CYS A 219 6.82 -23.56 -17.09
CA CYS A 219 7.10 -23.84 -18.49
C CYS A 219 8.60 -23.80 -18.76
N LEU A 220 9.01 -24.37 -19.88
CA LEU A 220 10.40 -24.27 -20.35
C LEU A 220 10.66 -22.85 -20.88
N PRO A 221 11.91 -22.35 -20.79
CA PRO A 221 12.29 -21.06 -21.35
C PRO A 221 11.89 -20.95 -22.84
N GLY A 222 11.37 -19.79 -23.22
CA GLY A 222 10.86 -19.52 -24.56
C GLY A 222 9.40 -19.97 -24.83
N GLN A 223 8.76 -20.68 -23.90
CA GLN A 223 7.35 -21.06 -24.07
C GLN A 223 6.40 -19.91 -23.74
N TYR A 224 6.75 -19.08 -22.78
CA TYR A 224 5.95 -17.90 -22.46
C TYR A 224 5.90 -16.92 -23.64
N GLU A 225 7.01 -16.69 -24.30
CA GLU A 225 7.10 -15.85 -25.50
C GLU A 225 6.18 -16.39 -26.61
N LYS A 226 6.15 -17.72 -26.81
CA LYS A 226 5.20 -18.36 -27.74
C LYS A 226 3.75 -18.12 -27.35
N TYR A 227 3.43 -18.19 -26.05
CA TYR A 227 2.10 -17.82 -25.59
C TYR A 227 1.77 -16.35 -25.91
N GLN A 228 2.70 -15.44 -25.71
CA GLN A 228 2.49 -14.02 -26.03
C GLN A 228 2.20 -13.82 -27.52
N GLU A 229 2.86 -14.57 -28.40
CA GLU A 229 2.65 -14.49 -29.85
C GLU A 229 1.34 -15.16 -30.32
N THR A 230 1.01 -16.32 -29.73
CA THR A 230 -0.08 -17.17 -30.23
C THR A 230 -1.37 -17.10 -29.43
N GLN A 231 -1.29 -16.61 -28.19
CA GLN A 231 -2.36 -16.66 -27.17
C GLN A 231 -2.82 -18.09 -26.84
N ASP A 232 -1.99 -19.09 -27.14
CA ASP A 232 -2.27 -20.49 -26.83
C ASP A 232 -1.75 -20.84 -25.44
N PHE A 233 -2.67 -21.04 -24.49
CA PHE A 233 -2.39 -21.39 -23.10
C PHE A 233 -1.68 -22.75 -22.93
N SER A 234 -1.67 -23.61 -23.94
CA SER A 234 -0.95 -24.90 -23.86
C SER A 234 0.56 -24.73 -23.67
N HIS A 235 1.11 -23.56 -24.01
CA HIS A 235 2.52 -23.24 -23.80
C HIS A 235 2.86 -22.93 -22.33
N LEU A 236 1.88 -22.63 -21.48
CA LEU A 236 2.13 -22.16 -20.10
C LEU A 236 2.24 -23.30 -19.07
N GLY A 237 2.01 -24.54 -19.49
CA GLY A 237 1.92 -25.68 -18.58
C GLY A 237 0.58 -25.77 -17.84
N THR A 238 0.40 -26.85 -17.06
CA THR A 238 -0.84 -27.06 -16.30
C THR A 238 -0.80 -26.26 -15.01
N ARG A 239 -1.80 -25.40 -14.82
CA ARG A 239 -1.91 -24.56 -13.61
C ARG A 239 -2.54 -25.33 -12.44
N CYS A 240 -2.06 -25.04 -11.24
CA CYS A 240 -2.74 -25.37 -9.98
C CYS A 240 -3.10 -24.08 -9.25
N GLU A 241 -4.32 -24.03 -8.73
CA GLU A 241 -4.80 -22.92 -7.89
C GLU A 241 -4.38 -23.17 -6.45
N ILE A 242 -3.81 -22.18 -5.78
CA ILE A 242 -3.41 -22.28 -4.37
C ILE A 242 -4.24 -21.33 -3.53
N LYS A 243 -4.86 -21.87 -2.49
CA LYS A 243 -5.71 -21.16 -1.53
C LYS A 243 -5.10 -21.11 -0.12
N ASN A 244 -5.78 -20.40 0.80
CA ASN A 244 -5.41 -20.26 2.21
C ASN A 244 -4.14 -19.44 2.46
N MET A 245 -3.98 -18.35 1.72
CA MET A 245 -2.87 -17.41 1.89
C MET A 245 -3.38 -16.08 2.41
N ASN A 246 -3.07 -15.75 3.66
CA ASN A 246 -3.54 -14.55 4.34
C ASN A 246 -2.44 -13.50 4.55
N SER A 247 -1.29 -13.67 3.88
CA SER A 247 -0.20 -12.70 3.90
C SER A 247 0.65 -12.76 2.64
N MET A 248 1.27 -11.63 2.28
CA MET A 248 2.21 -11.51 1.16
C MET A 248 3.34 -12.54 1.23
N ARG A 249 3.85 -12.80 2.45
CA ARG A 249 4.90 -13.79 2.68
C ARG A 249 4.45 -15.21 2.35
N PHE A 250 3.24 -15.60 2.74
CA PHE A 250 2.71 -16.93 2.46
C PHE A 250 2.46 -17.12 0.96
N ILE A 251 2.04 -16.07 0.27
CA ILE A 251 1.88 -16.10 -1.20
C ILE A 251 3.22 -16.42 -1.88
N GLN A 252 4.29 -15.72 -1.51
CA GLN A 252 5.63 -15.98 -2.07
C GLN A 252 6.09 -17.42 -1.80
N GLN A 253 5.95 -17.87 -0.57
CA GLN A 253 6.34 -19.23 -0.18
C GLN A 253 5.53 -20.30 -0.90
N ALA A 254 4.21 -20.14 -1.00
CA ALA A 254 3.33 -21.06 -1.66
C ALA A 254 3.67 -21.22 -3.16
N ILE A 255 3.97 -20.11 -3.84
CA ILE A 255 4.39 -20.11 -5.25
C ILE A 255 5.67 -20.93 -5.43
N GLU A 256 6.69 -20.70 -4.60
CA GLU A 256 7.97 -21.43 -4.70
C GLU A 256 7.81 -22.91 -4.42
N VAL A 257 7.04 -23.28 -3.39
CA VAL A 257 6.79 -24.67 -3.01
C VAL A 257 6.05 -25.41 -4.12
N GLU A 258 5.00 -24.80 -4.65
CA GLU A 258 4.21 -25.41 -5.72
C GLU A 258 5.01 -25.56 -7.02
N ALA A 259 5.77 -24.54 -7.40
CA ALA A 259 6.62 -24.62 -8.59
C ALA A 259 7.63 -25.77 -8.49
N ARG A 260 8.31 -25.92 -7.36
CA ARG A 260 9.25 -27.03 -7.13
C ARG A 260 8.55 -28.38 -7.16
N ARG A 261 7.36 -28.50 -6.61
CA ARG A 261 6.54 -29.70 -6.67
C ARG A 261 6.23 -30.08 -8.12
N GLN A 262 5.76 -29.12 -8.92
CA GLN A 262 5.42 -29.36 -10.34
C GLN A 262 6.65 -29.79 -11.14
N ILE A 263 7.77 -29.10 -10.98
CA ILE A 263 9.03 -29.44 -11.64
C ILE A 263 9.46 -30.87 -11.31
N ALA A 264 9.45 -31.25 -10.03
CA ALA A 264 9.84 -32.59 -9.60
C ALA A 264 8.97 -33.70 -10.24
N ILE A 265 7.65 -33.48 -10.31
CA ILE A 265 6.73 -34.42 -10.95
C ILE A 265 6.99 -34.54 -12.45
N ILE A 266 7.12 -33.43 -13.15
CA ILE A 266 7.32 -33.41 -14.61
C ILE A 266 8.64 -34.06 -14.97
N GLU A 267 9.72 -33.75 -14.27
CA GLU A 267 11.03 -34.34 -14.53
C GLU A 267 11.15 -35.80 -14.16
N ALA A 268 10.30 -36.30 -13.25
CA ALA A 268 10.11 -37.72 -12.99
C ALA A 268 9.28 -38.44 -14.07
N GLY A 269 8.77 -37.72 -15.08
CA GLY A 269 7.93 -38.27 -16.16
C GLY A 269 6.45 -38.34 -15.83
N GLY A 270 6.02 -37.71 -14.73
CA GLY A 270 4.62 -37.55 -14.34
C GLY A 270 3.94 -36.39 -15.08
N LYS A 271 2.65 -36.24 -14.79
CA LYS A 271 1.82 -35.11 -15.30
C LYS A 271 1.26 -34.34 -14.12
N ILE A 272 1.08 -33.05 -14.32
CA ILE A 272 0.37 -32.19 -13.38
C ILE A 272 -1.13 -32.29 -13.70
N ASP A 273 -1.91 -32.49 -12.65
CA ASP A 273 -3.36 -32.41 -12.72
C ASP A 273 -3.78 -30.97 -12.36
N GLN A 274 -4.74 -30.45 -13.12
CA GLN A 274 -5.32 -29.13 -12.78
C GLN A 274 -6.21 -29.33 -11.56
N GLU A 275 -5.81 -28.74 -10.43
CA GLU A 275 -6.48 -28.93 -9.15
C GLU A 275 -6.36 -27.69 -8.26
N THR A 276 -7.26 -27.58 -7.28
CA THR A 276 -7.15 -26.61 -6.19
C THR A 276 -6.38 -27.24 -5.03
N ARG A 277 -5.39 -26.50 -4.54
CA ARG A 277 -4.48 -26.92 -3.48
C ARG A 277 -4.55 -25.98 -2.29
N LEU A 278 -4.33 -26.48 -1.10
CA LEU A 278 -4.22 -25.72 0.14
C LEU A 278 -2.74 -25.58 0.50
N TYR A 279 -2.30 -24.37 0.79
CA TYR A 279 -0.97 -24.14 1.36
C TYR A 279 -1.00 -24.35 2.87
N ASP A 280 -0.08 -25.15 3.39
CA ASP A 280 0.13 -25.39 4.82
C ASP A 280 1.44 -24.69 5.23
N PRO A 281 1.39 -23.52 5.89
CA PRO A 281 2.59 -22.75 6.23
C PRO A 281 3.46 -23.42 7.30
N ASP A 282 2.88 -24.27 8.17
CA ASP A 282 3.63 -24.95 9.22
C ASP A 282 4.50 -26.07 8.66
N LYS A 283 4.01 -26.74 7.61
CA LYS A 283 4.74 -27.79 6.92
C LYS A 283 5.54 -27.29 5.72
N GLY A 284 5.23 -26.11 5.21
CA GLY A 284 5.82 -25.57 3.99
C GLY A 284 5.50 -26.41 2.75
N GLU A 285 4.27 -26.91 2.64
CA GLU A 285 3.83 -27.76 1.53
C GLU A 285 2.44 -27.38 1.01
N THR A 286 2.15 -27.74 -0.24
CA THR A 286 0.80 -27.68 -0.78
C THR A 286 0.19 -29.07 -0.81
N ARG A 287 -1.11 -29.18 -0.47
CA ARG A 287 -1.86 -30.44 -0.53
C ARG A 287 -3.14 -30.27 -1.35
N SER A 288 -3.51 -31.30 -2.10
CA SER A 288 -4.76 -31.29 -2.86
C SER A 288 -5.95 -31.15 -1.92
N MET A 289 -6.89 -30.29 -2.27
CA MET A 289 -8.15 -30.14 -1.56
C MET A 289 -9.22 -31.10 -2.08
N ARG A 290 -9.16 -31.47 -3.36
CA ARG A 290 -10.17 -32.28 -4.05
C ARG A 290 -9.55 -33.13 -5.15
N SER A 291 -10.14 -34.31 -5.41
CA SER A 291 -9.82 -35.13 -6.56
C SER A 291 -10.47 -34.58 -7.85
N LYS A 292 -9.96 -34.97 -9.02
CA LYS A 292 -10.51 -34.63 -10.35
C LYS A 292 -12.01 -34.94 -10.53
N GLU A 293 -12.55 -35.89 -9.78
CA GLU A 293 -13.94 -36.33 -9.84
C GLU A 293 -14.92 -35.35 -9.21
N GLU A 294 -14.40 -34.37 -8.47
CA GLU A 294 -15.19 -33.36 -7.75
C GLU A 294 -15.06 -31.94 -8.35
N ALA A 295 -14.56 -31.80 -9.59
CA ALA A 295 -14.58 -30.51 -10.29
C ALA A 295 -16.04 -30.07 -10.44
N HIS A 296 -16.43 -29.02 -9.71
CA HIS A 296 -17.78 -28.49 -9.76
C HIS A 296 -18.04 -27.88 -11.14
N ASP A 297 -18.95 -28.49 -11.89
CA ASP A 297 -19.68 -27.79 -12.93
C ASP A 297 -20.67 -26.86 -12.24
N TYR A 298 -20.31 -25.56 -12.12
CA TYR A 298 -21.16 -24.56 -11.48
C TYR A 298 -22.43 -24.26 -12.26
N ARG A 299 -22.61 -24.78 -13.47
CA ARG A 299 -23.81 -24.65 -14.30
C ARG A 299 -24.33 -23.21 -14.29
N TYR A 300 -23.48 -22.28 -14.65
CA TYR A 300 -23.82 -20.87 -14.72
C TYR A 300 -25.03 -20.64 -15.63
N PHE A 301 -25.94 -19.81 -15.20
CA PHE A 301 -27.02 -19.26 -16.00
C PHE A 301 -27.40 -17.87 -15.49
N PRO A 302 -27.95 -16.98 -16.35
CA PRO A 302 -28.38 -15.65 -15.95
C PRO A 302 -29.34 -15.69 -14.77
N ASP A 303 -29.12 -14.82 -13.78
CA ASP A 303 -30.04 -14.73 -12.62
C ASP A 303 -31.41 -14.18 -13.06
N PRO A 304 -32.51 -14.95 -12.90
CA PRO A 304 -33.81 -14.53 -13.38
C PRO A 304 -34.44 -13.42 -12.53
N ASP A 305 -33.93 -13.16 -11.32
CA ASP A 305 -34.46 -12.19 -10.37
C ASP A 305 -33.79 -10.82 -10.47
N LEU A 306 -32.74 -10.71 -11.30
CA LEU A 306 -31.98 -9.47 -11.53
C LEU A 306 -32.08 -9.04 -13.00
N LEU A 307 -32.45 -7.78 -13.21
CA LEU A 307 -32.33 -7.16 -14.52
C LEU A 307 -30.85 -6.89 -14.84
N PRO A 308 -30.47 -6.87 -16.12
CA PRO A 308 -29.15 -6.36 -16.52
C PRO A 308 -28.92 -4.94 -15.98
N LEU A 309 -27.67 -4.65 -15.69
CA LEU A 309 -27.23 -3.29 -15.34
C LEU A 309 -26.98 -2.53 -16.64
N GLU A 310 -27.70 -1.45 -16.84
CA GLU A 310 -27.47 -0.48 -17.92
C GLU A 310 -26.86 0.76 -17.31
N ILE A 311 -25.59 1.01 -17.66
CA ILE A 311 -24.78 2.10 -17.11
C ILE A 311 -24.64 3.18 -18.18
N GLU A 312 -24.96 4.41 -17.83
CA GLU A 312 -24.79 5.55 -18.72
C GLU A 312 -23.33 6.02 -18.75
N GLN A 313 -22.78 6.29 -19.95
CA GLN A 313 -21.41 6.80 -20.09
C GLN A 313 -21.19 8.09 -19.31
N ALA A 314 -22.18 8.99 -19.29
CA ALA A 314 -22.09 10.24 -18.55
C ALA A 314 -21.88 10.04 -17.03
N TRP A 315 -22.44 8.98 -16.45
CA TRP A 315 -22.22 8.62 -15.06
C TRP A 315 -20.81 8.09 -14.81
N VAL A 316 -20.29 7.28 -15.73
CA VAL A 316 -18.89 6.81 -15.69
C VAL A 316 -17.92 7.99 -15.81
N ASP A 317 -18.20 8.94 -16.71
CA ASP A 317 -17.38 10.14 -16.90
C ASP A 317 -17.38 11.04 -15.66
N ASP A 318 -18.52 11.16 -14.98
CA ASP A 318 -18.62 11.91 -13.71
C ASP A 318 -17.79 11.23 -12.59
N ILE A 319 -17.87 9.91 -12.47
CA ILE A 319 -17.05 9.16 -11.53
C ILE A 319 -15.56 9.37 -11.84
N ALA A 320 -15.17 9.27 -13.12
CA ALA A 320 -13.78 9.46 -13.55
C ALA A 320 -13.25 10.86 -13.21
N ALA A 321 -14.08 11.89 -13.39
CA ALA A 321 -13.73 13.28 -13.06
C ALA A 321 -13.56 13.53 -11.55
N ASN A 322 -14.18 12.70 -10.73
CA ASN A 322 -14.18 12.81 -9.27
C ASN A 322 -13.29 11.75 -8.57
N LEU A 323 -12.47 11.00 -9.32
CA LEU A 323 -11.52 10.09 -8.70
C LEU A 323 -10.46 10.86 -7.90
N PRO A 324 -10.04 10.34 -6.73
CA PRO A 324 -8.91 10.90 -6.01
C PRO A 324 -7.61 10.69 -6.79
N GLU A 325 -6.58 11.46 -6.44
CA GLU A 325 -5.24 11.26 -6.98
C GLU A 325 -4.73 9.86 -6.60
N LEU A 326 -4.34 9.07 -7.61
CA LEU A 326 -3.86 7.71 -7.42
C LEU A 326 -2.40 7.67 -6.91
N PRO A 327 -1.95 6.56 -6.29
CA PRO A 327 -0.64 6.50 -5.66
C PRO A 327 0.52 6.83 -6.60
N ASP A 328 0.48 6.40 -7.87
CA ASP A 328 1.56 6.69 -8.82
C ASP A 328 1.60 8.17 -9.23
N GLN A 329 0.44 8.79 -9.38
CA GLN A 329 0.32 10.22 -9.65
C GLN A 329 0.84 11.03 -8.45
N LYS A 330 0.47 10.63 -7.24
CA LYS A 330 0.93 11.25 -5.98
C LYS A 330 2.43 11.08 -5.79
N LYS A 331 2.98 9.90 -6.05
CA LYS A 331 4.42 9.63 -6.03
C LYS A 331 5.16 10.55 -7.00
N ALA A 332 4.71 10.62 -8.24
CA ALA A 332 5.29 11.49 -9.26
C ALA A 332 5.24 12.97 -8.85
N ARG A 333 4.12 13.41 -8.27
CA ARG A 333 3.98 14.77 -7.76
C ARG A 333 4.90 15.04 -6.57
N PHE A 334 5.05 14.11 -5.65
CA PHE A 334 5.98 14.27 -4.52
C PHE A 334 7.43 14.42 -4.98
N ILE A 335 7.82 13.69 -6.03
CA ILE A 335 9.14 13.83 -6.66
C ILE A 335 9.26 15.21 -7.32
N SER A 336 8.29 15.62 -8.13
CA SER A 336 8.36 16.86 -8.91
C SER A 336 8.26 18.12 -8.04
N ASP A 337 7.31 18.15 -7.12
CA ASP A 337 6.93 19.37 -6.39
C ASP A 337 7.71 19.53 -5.08
N PHE A 338 7.98 18.42 -4.38
CA PHE A 338 8.71 18.43 -3.12
C PHE A 338 10.17 17.99 -3.25
N GLY A 339 10.61 17.60 -4.44
CA GLY A 339 12.00 17.22 -4.74
C GLY A 339 12.47 15.97 -4.01
N LEU A 340 11.56 15.04 -3.73
CA LEU A 340 11.87 13.79 -3.06
C LEU A 340 12.64 12.82 -3.97
N SER A 341 13.37 11.90 -3.36
CA SER A 341 13.87 10.73 -4.05
C SER A 341 12.72 9.77 -4.41
N ASP A 342 12.93 8.87 -5.37
CA ASP A 342 11.97 7.83 -5.69
C ASP A 342 11.64 6.97 -4.47
N TYR A 343 12.64 6.60 -3.69
CA TYR A 343 12.50 5.84 -2.45
C TYR A 343 11.64 6.57 -1.41
N ASP A 344 11.95 7.83 -1.09
CA ASP A 344 11.20 8.58 -0.09
C ASP A 344 9.75 8.78 -0.51
N ALA A 345 9.52 9.09 -1.79
CA ALA A 345 8.19 9.25 -2.35
C ALA A 345 7.40 7.93 -2.28
N SER A 346 8.03 6.78 -2.60
CA SER A 346 7.41 5.47 -2.50
C SER A 346 7.02 5.13 -1.05
N VAL A 347 7.90 5.40 -0.08
CA VAL A 347 7.62 5.14 1.34
C VAL A 347 6.45 6.00 1.84
N LEU A 348 6.42 7.28 1.49
CA LEU A 348 5.39 8.22 1.94
C LEU A 348 4.04 8.01 1.26
N THR A 349 4.01 7.46 0.04
CA THR A 349 2.77 7.18 -0.67
C THR A 349 2.28 5.75 -0.48
N ALA A 350 2.99 4.91 0.29
CA ALA A 350 2.59 3.53 0.53
C ALA A 350 1.21 3.41 1.21
N GLU A 351 0.86 4.37 2.07
CA GLU A 351 -0.42 4.47 2.75
C GLU A 351 -1.02 5.87 2.56
N VAL A 352 -2.35 5.94 2.43
CA VAL A 352 -3.10 7.19 2.20
C VAL A 352 -2.87 8.19 3.33
N GLU A 353 -2.94 7.69 4.57
CA GLU A 353 -2.79 8.49 5.78
C GLU A 353 -1.38 9.07 5.90
N ALA A 354 -0.36 8.30 5.54
CA ALA A 354 1.03 8.74 5.55
C ALA A 354 1.28 9.85 4.51
N ALA A 355 0.74 9.68 3.31
CA ALA A 355 0.81 10.67 2.26
C ALA A 355 0.11 11.98 2.66
N SER A 356 -1.10 11.89 3.20
CA SER A 356 -1.87 13.04 3.68
C SER A 356 -1.18 13.75 4.84
N TYR A 357 -0.64 12.99 5.78
CA TYR A 357 0.13 13.55 6.91
C TYR A 357 1.34 14.34 6.41
N PHE A 358 2.14 13.75 5.52
CA PHE A 358 3.31 14.40 4.94
C PHE A 358 2.96 15.69 4.20
N GLU A 359 1.95 15.68 3.32
CA GLU A 359 1.49 16.87 2.62
C GLU A 359 1.07 17.97 3.59
N THR A 360 0.30 17.60 4.61
CA THR A 360 -0.14 18.57 5.64
C THR A 360 1.03 19.15 6.42
N VAL A 361 2.08 18.36 6.70
CA VAL A 361 3.33 18.87 7.31
C VAL A 361 3.98 19.90 6.40
N VAL A 362 4.16 19.58 5.12
CA VAL A 362 4.79 20.51 4.17
C VAL A 362 3.99 21.81 4.07
N MET A 363 2.67 21.71 3.92
CA MET A 363 1.79 22.89 3.82
C MET A 363 1.86 23.80 5.05
N ASN A 364 1.82 23.20 6.24
CA ASN A 364 1.99 23.97 7.47
C ASN A 364 3.40 24.58 7.59
N ALA A 365 4.43 23.94 7.05
CA ALA A 365 5.80 24.39 7.18
C ALA A 365 6.16 25.54 6.22
N ILE A 366 5.47 25.67 5.09
CA ILE A 366 5.67 26.77 4.11
C ILE A 366 4.71 27.94 4.31
N ASP A 367 3.89 27.93 5.36
CA ASP A 367 2.85 28.95 5.61
C ASP A 367 1.95 29.19 4.39
N ALA A 368 1.59 28.13 3.70
CA ALA A 368 0.71 28.18 2.53
C ALA A 368 -0.73 28.50 2.96
N LEU A 369 -0.93 29.73 3.37
CA LEU A 369 -2.24 30.33 3.55
C LEU A 369 -2.57 31.10 2.28
N ASP A 370 -3.82 31.03 1.84
CA ASP A 370 -4.32 31.94 0.81
C ASP A 370 -4.44 33.37 1.38
N ASP A 371 -4.77 34.33 0.53
CA ASP A 371 -4.95 35.73 0.94
C ASP A 371 -6.09 35.92 1.97
N SER A 372 -6.93 34.91 2.21
CA SER A 372 -7.98 34.89 3.23
C SER A 372 -7.54 34.24 4.53
N GLY A 373 -6.36 33.63 4.59
CA GLY A 373 -5.84 32.88 5.74
C GLY A 373 -6.41 31.47 5.85
N GLU A 374 -7.12 30.97 4.84
CA GLU A 374 -7.53 29.58 4.73
C GLU A 374 -6.42 28.76 4.06
N PHE A 375 -6.24 27.51 4.53
CA PHE A 375 -5.34 26.60 3.85
C PHE A 375 -5.84 26.42 2.41
N ILE A 376 -4.96 26.57 1.43
CA ILE A 376 -5.19 26.07 0.08
C ILE A 376 -5.21 24.54 0.21
N VAL A 377 -6.38 24.01 0.55
CA VAL A 377 -6.63 22.59 0.51
C VAL A 377 -6.42 22.20 -0.94
N TYR A 378 -5.44 21.35 -1.22
CA TYR A 378 -5.42 20.64 -2.47
C TYR A 378 -6.73 19.86 -2.54
N ALA A 379 -7.69 20.40 -3.27
CA ALA A 379 -8.90 19.66 -3.57
C ALA A 379 -8.43 18.39 -4.29
N THR A 380 -8.70 17.25 -3.68
CA THR A 380 -8.36 15.92 -4.18
C THR A 380 -9.10 15.57 -5.48
N SER A 381 -9.76 16.54 -6.10
CA SER A 381 -10.55 16.36 -7.30
C SER A 381 -10.61 17.61 -8.16
N SER A 382 -9.53 18.02 -8.77
CA SER A 382 -9.58 18.70 -10.07
C SER A 382 -8.17 19.07 -10.55
N SER A 383 -7.95 18.91 -11.85
CA SER A 383 -6.80 19.27 -12.66
C SER A 383 -6.54 20.79 -12.78
N LYS A 384 -6.72 21.58 -11.71
CA LYS A 384 -6.35 23.00 -11.72
C LYS A 384 -4.99 23.18 -11.06
N PRO A 385 -4.03 23.87 -11.70
CA PRO A 385 -2.75 24.16 -11.08
C PRO A 385 -3.00 25.02 -9.83
N VAL A 386 -2.51 24.52 -8.71
CA VAL A 386 -2.41 25.26 -7.46
C VAL A 386 -1.60 26.53 -7.71
N GLY A 387 -2.03 27.64 -7.12
CA GLY A 387 -1.36 28.93 -7.23
C GLY A 387 0.15 28.82 -7.01
N SER A 388 0.92 29.68 -7.65
CA SER A 388 2.38 29.65 -7.76
C SER A 388 3.08 29.50 -6.41
N PHE A 389 3.32 28.26 -5.99
CA PHE A 389 4.31 27.98 -4.96
C PHE A 389 5.69 28.34 -5.47
N ASP A 390 6.49 28.95 -4.62
CA ASP A 390 7.92 28.97 -4.86
C ASP A 390 8.43 27.52 -4.80
N LYS A 391 8.59 26.93 -5.98
CA LYS A 391 9.03 25.52 -6.13
C LYS A 391 10.38 25.26 -5.46
N VAL A 392 11.20 26.27 -5.26
CA VAL A 392 12.49 26.14 -4.57
C VAL A 392 12.26 25.95 -3.07
N GLN A 393 11.37 26.74 -2.48
CA GLN A 393 11.05 26.65 -1.05
C GLN A 393 10.32 25.34 -0.71
N SER A 394 9.38 24.90 -1.55
CA SER A 394 8.64 23.66 -1.33
C SER A 394 9.54 22.42 -1.42
N ARG A 395 10.55 22.42 -2.30
CA ARG A 395 11.50 21.31 -2.42
C ARG A 395 12.43 21.19 -1.21
N ASP A 396 12.90 22.30 -0.67
CA ASP A 396 13.77 22.28 0.50
C ASP A 396 13.00 21.83 1.75
N VAL A 397 11.78 22.36 1.95
CA VAL A 397 10.89 21.93 3.03
C VAL A 397 10.47 20.47 2.85
N GLY A 398 10.12 20.06 1.63
CA GLY A 398 9.68 18.70 1.32
C GLY A 398 10.71 17.65 1.74
N LYS A 399 11.98 17.84 1.38
CA LYS A 399 13.07 16.93 1.78
C LYS A 399 13.22 16.85 3.30
N THR A 400 13.17 18.02 3.97
CA THR A 400 13.28 18.06 5.43
C THR A 400 12.10 17.35 6.08
N ALA A 401 10.87 17.64 5.62
CA ALA A 401 9.66 17.00 6.12
C ALA A 401 9.68 15.48 5.90
N ALA A 402 10.06 15.02 4.70
CA ALA A 402 10.19 13.59 4.39
C ALA A 402 11.17 12.89 5.35
N ASN A 403 12.34 13.48 5.57
CA ASN A 403 13.32 12.92 6.51
C ASN A 403 12.76 12.82 7.94
N TRP A 404 12.04 13.82 8.42
CA TRP A 404 11.43 13.80 9.76
C TRP A 404 10.28 12.80 9.86
N VAL A 405 9.42 12.71 8.85
CA VAL A 405 8.32 11.73 8.84
C VAL A 405 8.86 10.30 8.77
N ILE A 406 9.77 10.01 7.84
CA ILE A 406 10.26 8.64 7.59
C ILE A 406 11.16 8.17 8.74
N ASN A 407 12.15 8.98 9.15
CA ASN A 407 13.18 8.51 10.09
C ASN A 407 12.81 8.73 11.55
N GLU A 408 12.22 9.87 11.91
CA GLU A 408 11.91 10.17 13.31
C GLU A 408 10.50 9.69 13.69
N LEU A 409 9.47 10.12 12.94
CA LEU A 409 8.09 9.79 13.29
C LEU A 409 7.78 8.28 13.09
N PHE A 410 8.03 7.74 11.89
CA PHE A 410 7.78 6.30 11.65
C PHE A 410 8.66 5.42 12.53
N GLY A 411 9.92 5.83 12.76
CA GLY A 411 10.82 5.13 13.67
C GLY A 411 10.29 5.09 15.11
N ARG A 412 9.64 6.18 15.56
CA ARG A 412 9.05 6.28 16.89
C ARG A 412 7.74 5.49 17.00
N LEU A 413 6.85 5.63 16.00
CA LEU A 413 5.59 4.88 15.93
C LEU A 413 5.84 3.36 15.92
N LYS A 414 6.81 2.90 15.13
CA LYS A 414 7.18 1.48 15.07
C LYS A 414 7.64 0.91 16.43
N LYS A 415 8.34 1.72 17.24
CA LYS A 415 8.74 1.28 18.61
C LYS A 415 7.54 1.10 19.53
N ASP A 416 6.47 1.86 19.30
CA ASP A 416 5.24 1.82 20.10
C ASP A 416 4.17 0.90 19.50
N ASP A 417 4.48 0.20 18.40
CA ASP A 417 3.54 -0.65 17.63
C ASP A 417 2.27 0.11 17.21
N LYS A 418 2.47 1.33 16.68
CA LYS A 418 1.41 2.25 16.25
C LYS A 418 1.49 2.56 14.76
N GLY A 419 0.34 2.80 14.14
CA GLY A 419 0.21 3.38 12.81
C GLY A 419 0.29 4.90 12.81
N ILE A 420 0.36 5.50 11.61
CA ILE A 420 0.41 6.97 11.47
C ILE A 420 -0.86 7.65 11.99
N SER A 421 -2.01 7.01 11.84
CA SER A 421 -3.30 7.49 12.34
C SER A 421 -3.35 7.59 13.88
N ASP A 422 -2.49 6.84 14.59
CA ASP A 422 -2.38 6.86 16.05
C ASP A 422 -1.29 7.81 16.55
N SER A 423 -0.73 8.63 15.64
CA SER A 423 0.33 9.58 15.99
C SER A 423 -0.14 10.61 17.00
N SER A 424 0.59 10.72 18.11
CA SER A 424 0.37 11.80 19.08
C SER A 424 0.94 13.15 18.64
N VAL A 425 1.79 13.18 17.61
CA VAL A 425 2.31 14.39 17.00
C VAL A 425 1.47 14.73 15.78
N THR A 426 0.81 15.86 15.81
CA THR A 426 0.02 16.36 14.68
C THR A 426 0.92 16.89 13.56
N PRO A 427 0.45 16.94 12.30
CA PRO A 427 1.21 17.56 11.21
C PRO A 427 1.62 19.00 11.50
N LYS A 428 0.77 19.77 12.17
CA LYS A 428 1.04 21.16 12.56
C LYS A 428 2.20 21.26 13.56
N GLN A 429 2.25 20.36 14.55
CA GLN A 429 3.35 20.32 15.53
C GLN A 429 4.67 19.94 14.86
N LEU A 430 4.67 18.92 13.99
CA LEU A 430 5.89 18.55 13.25
C LEU A 430 6.37 19.67 12.34
N ALA A 431 5.46 20.35 11.64
CA ALA A 431 5.77 21.54 10.87
C ALA A 431 6.36 22.67 11.72
N GLY A 432 5.86 22.87 12.94
CA GLY A 432 6.41 23.81 13.91
C GLY A 432 7.87 23.51 14.26
N ILE A 433 8.21 22.23 14.48
CA ILE A 433 9.61 21.80 14.71
C ILE A 433 10.47 22.11 13.47
N ILE A 434 9.98 21.79 12.27
CA ILE A 434 10.69 22.06 11.01
C ILE A 434 10.94 23.56 10.82
N LYS A 435 9.96 24.42 11.12
CA LYS A 435 10.12 25.88 11.07
C LYS A 435 11.22 26.38 12.01
N LEU A 436 11.26 25.85 13.24
CA LEU A 436 12.28 26.20 14.23
C LEU A 436 13.69 25.77 13.79
N ILE A 437 13.83 24.63 13.11
CA ILE A 437 15.09 24.19 12.51
C ILE A 437 15.52 25.15 11.38
N ARG A 438 14.60 25.48 10.47
CA ARG A 438 14.88 26.30 9.29
C ARG A 438 15.18 27.77 9.63
N SER A 439 14.62 28.25 10.71
CA SER A 439 14.94 29.59 11.24
C SER A 439 16.22 29.63 12.08
N ASP A 440 16.97 28.53 12.17
CA ASP A 440 18.13 28.40 13.05
C ASP A 440 17.84 28.69 14.54
N ALA A 441 16.54 28.61 14.94
CA ALA A 441 16.13 28.80 16.33
C ALA A 441 16.57 27.62 17.22
N ILE A 442 16.65 26.43 16.66
CA ILE A 442 17.10 25.20 17.34
C ILE A 442 18.03 24.37 16.44
N SER A 443 18.97 23.65 17.04
CA SER A 443 19.82 22.68 16.32
C SER A 443 19.08 21.38 16.06
N GLY A 444 19.57 20.56 15.10
CA GLY A 444 18.99 19.25 14.81
C GLY A 444 18.96 18.32 16.03
N LYS A 445 19.92 18.43 16.97
CA LYS A 445 19.91 17.68 18.22
C LYS A 445 18.76 18.15 19.14
N ILE A 446 18.64 19.45 19.32
CA ILE A 446 17.56 20.05 20.13
C ILE A 446 16.20 19.70 19.52
N ALA A 447 16.09 19.69 18.19
CA ALA A 447 14.86 19.31 17.50
C ALA A 447 14.42 17.87 17.80
N LYS A 448 15.36 16.91 17.90
CA LYS A 448 15.04 15.54 18.31
C LYS A 448 14.57 15.45 19.76
N ASP A 449 15.22 16.18 20.66
CA ASP A 449 14.80 16.27 22.05
C ASP A 449 13.40 16.91 22.16
N LEU A 450 13.13 17.97 21.38
CA LEU A 450 11.84 18.64 21.29
C LEU A 450 10.77 17.70 20.72
N PHE A 451 11.08 16.93 19.69
CA PHE A 451 10.16 15.94 19.12
C PHE A 451 9.72 14.90 20.15
N GLU A 452 10.65 14.35 20.93
CA GLU A 452 10.31 13.39 22.00
C GLU A 452 9.43 14.04 23.10
N ILE A 453 9.64 15.31 23.43
CA ILE A 453 8.78 16.05 24.36
C ILE A 453 7.37 16.17 23.77
N VAL A 454 7.26 16.66 22.52
CA VAL A 454 5.96 16.82 21.84
C VAL A 454 5.24 15.49 21.69
N TYR A 455 5.97 14.41 21.35
CA TYR A 455 5.42 13.08 21.21
C TYR A 455 4.83 12.53 22.51
N THR A 456 5.49 12.81 23.64
CA THR A 456 5.10 12.27 24.96
C THR A 456 4.12 13.15 25.72
N THR A 457 4.22 14.46 25.60
CA THR A 457 3.43 15.41 26.41
C THR A 457 2.48 16.29 25.59
N GLY A 458 2.61 16.30 24.26
CA GLY A 458 1.89 17.25 23.40
C GLY A 458 2.44 18.66 23.50
N GLY A 459 1.62 19.63 23.12
CA GLY A 459 1.92 21.07 23.24
C GLY A 459 2.45 21.71 21.96
N ASP A 460 2.56 23.03 21.97
CA ASP A 460 3.11 23.81 20.87
C ASP A 460 4.65 23.82 20.91
N PRO A 461 5.33 23.41 19.82
CA PRO A 461 6.78 23.34 19.79
C PRO A 461 7.49 24.65 20.09
N ALA A 462 6.98 25.79 19.59
CA ALA A 462 7.58 27.08 19.82
C ALA A 462 7.47 27.51 21.29
N GLN A 463 6.32 27.26 21.90
CA GLN A 463 6.09 27.54 23.31
C GLN A 463 7.00 26.67 24.21
N ILE A 464 7.14 25.37 23.90
CA ILE A 464 8.03 24.46 24.65
C ILE A 464 9.48 24.95 24.59
N VAL A 465 9.93 25.39 23.39
CA VAL A 465 11.29 25.94 23.22
C VAL A 465 11.53 27.16 24.10
N GLU A 466 10.55 28.08 24.20
CA GLU A 466 10.62 29.26 25.07
C GLU A 466 10.63 28.84 26.54
N GLU A 467 9.65 28.07 26.99
CA GLU A 467 9.48 27.68 28.41
C GLU A 467 10.68 26.90 28.94
N ARG A 468 11.31 26.08 28.11
CA ARG A 468 12.44 25.22 28.51
C ARG A 468 13.80 25.80 28.15
N GLY A 469 13.84 27.03 27.58
CA GLY A 469 15.08 27.69 27.19
C GLY A 469 15.91 26.88 26.23
N MET A 470 15.24 26.23 25.23
CA MET A 470 15.88 25.34 24.25
C MET A 470 16.41 26.11 23.03
N LYS A 471 16.27 27.44 22.98
CA LYS A 471 16.80 28.24 21.87
C LYS A 471 18.30 28.06 21.71
N GLN A 472 18.72 28.06 20.46
CA GLN A 472 20.12 28.02 20.10
C GLN A 472 20.80 29.31 20.49
N VAL A 473 22.03 29.23 21.03
CA VAL A 473 22.86 30.39 21.30
C VAL A 473 23.51 30.79 19.98
N THR A 474 23.04 31.91 19.41
CA THR A 474 23.58 32.51 18.18
C THR A 474 24.49 33.70 18.50
N ASP A 475 24.59 34.07 19.76
CA ASP A 475 25.49 35.15 20.21
C ASP A 475 26.96 34.73 19.97
N THR A 476 27.54 35.29 18.92
CA THR A 476 28.93 35.04 18.51
C THR A 476 29.90 35.41 19.62
N GLY A 477 29.61 36.40 20.47
CA GLY A 477 30.45 36.82 21.59
C GLY A 477 30.53 35.74 22.68
N ALA A 478 29.42 35.13 23.03
CA ALA A 478 29.40 34.03 24.01
C ALA A 478 30.11 32.79 23.48
N ILE A 479 29.91 32.44 22.19
CA ILE A 479 30.59 31.34 21.52
C ILE A 479 32.10 31.60 21.42
N GLU A 480 32.49 32.83 21.09
CA GLU A 480 33.88 33.26 20.97
C GLU A 480 34.61 33.18 22.32
N THR A 481 33.97 33.63 23.39
CA THR A 481 34.51 33.53 24.74
C THR A 481 34.76 32.08 25.15
N ALA A 482 33.77 31.19 24.93
CA ALA A 482 33.93 29.76 25.22
C ALA A 482 35.03 29.12 24.37
N LEU A 483 35.17 29.51 23.09
CA LEU A 483 36.23 29.02 22.22
C LEU A 483 37.60 29.49 22.68
N ASP A 484 37.75 30.78 23.09
CA ASP A 484 38.99 31.31 23.60
C ASP A 484 39.47 30.64 24.88
N GLU A 485 38.55 30.33 25.80
CA GLU A 485 38.87 29.56 27.00
C GLU A 485 39.37 28.13 26.65
N ILE A 486 38.72 27.46 25.67
CA ILE A 486 39.12 26.12 25.21
C ILE A 486 40.47 26.15 24.51
N ILE A 487 40.74 27.16 23.68
CA ILE A 487 42.01 27.37 23.00
C ILE A 487 43.11 27.60 24.04
N ALA A 488 42.91 28.47 25.01
CA ALA A 488 43.88 28.80 26.08
C ALA A 488 44.20 27.56 26.95
N ALA A 489 43.18 26.74 27.24
CA ALA A 489 43.34 25.52 28.03
C ALA A 489 44.04 24.37 27.30
N ASN A 490 44.15 24.41 25.95
CA ASN A 490 44.61 23.27 25.14
C ASN A 490 45.68 23.65 24.08
N PRO A 491 46.81 24.30 24.45
CA PRO A 491 47.79 24.80 23.49
C PRO A 491 48.40 23.72 22.61
N ALA A 492 48.61 22.51 23.14
CA ALA A 492 49.11 21.39 22.38
C ALA A 492 48.14 20.88 21.26
N GLN A 493 46.87 21.03 21.46
CA GLN A 493 45.85 20.72 20.43
C GLN A 493 45.77 21.79 19.37
N VAL A 494 45.96 23.08 19.74
CA VAL A 494 46.02 24.21 18.81
C VAL A 494 47.15 23.98 17.80
N GLU A 495 48.37 23.63 18.25
CA GLU A 495 49.49 23.36 17.37
C GLU A 495 49.23 22.19 16.42
N LYS A 496 48.59 21.14 16.92
CA LYS A 496 48.18 20.00 16.07
C LYS A 496 47.13 20.40 15.02
N ALA A 497 46.16 21.24 15.38
CA ALA A 497 45.13 21.67 14.46
C ALA A 497 45.67 22.62 13.38
N LYS A 498 46.64 23.46 13.69
CA LYS A 498 47.38 24.30 12.71
C LYS A 498 48.09 23.46 11.66
N VAL A 499 48.68 22.32 12.07
CA VAL A 499 49.39 21.39 11.15
C VAL A 499 48.36 20.52 10.37
N ASN A 500 47.24 20.14 10.98
CA ASN A 500 46.21 19.32 10.36
C ASN A 500 44.82 19.92 10.58
N PRO A 501 44.29 20.65 9.60
CA PRO A 501 43.00 21.31 9.72
C PRO A 501 41.82 20.37 10.05
N LYS A 502 41.92 19.07 9.75
CA LYS A 502 40.90 18.09 10.13
C LYS A 502 40.71 17.95 11.65
N LEU A 503 41.73 18.33 12.43
CA LEU A 503 41.67 18.29 13.90
C LEU A 503 40.92 19.51 14.49
N ALA A 504 40.58 20.52 13.69
CA ALA A 504 39.77 21.68 14.10
C ALA A 504 38.37 21.23 14.59
N GLY A 505 37.83 20.12 14.05
CA GLY A 505 36.56 19.52 14.51
C GLY A 505 36.56 19.13 16.00
N TRP A 506 37.73 18.90 16.62
CA TRP A 506 37.83 18.66 18.05
C TRP A 506 37.39 19.91 18.86
N PHE A 507 37.84 21.08 18.45
CA PHE A 507 37.44 22.35 19.10
C PHE A 507 35.95 22.61 18.97
N VAL A 508 35.35 22.33 17.80
CA VAL A 508 33.90 22.40 17.59
C VAL A 508 33.19 21.50 18.61
N GLY A 509 33.64 20.25 18.78
CA GLY A 509 33.09 19.32 19.76
C GLY A 509 33.19 19.81 21.21
N GLN A 510 34.30 20.47 21.60
CA GLN A 510 34.48 21.04 22.95
C GLN A 510 33.57 22.23 23.19
N VAL A 511 33.46 23.16 22.21
CA VAL A 511 32.53 24.30 22.32
C VAL A 511 31.08 23.82 22.42
N MET A 512 30.69 22.84 21.60
CA MET A 512 29.36 22.24 21.69
C MET A 512 29.10 21.61 23.07
N LYS A 513 30.11 20.96 23.66
CA LYS A 513 30.00 20.37 25.00
C LYS A 513 29.91 21.48 26.07
N ALA A 514 30.72 22.50 26.01
CA ALA A 514 30.73 23.63 26.98
C ALA A 514 29.42 24.42 26.93
N THR A 515 28.79 24.56 25.77
CA THR A 515 27.51 25.25 25.59
C THR A 515 26.30 24.34 25.78
N GLY A 516 26.48 23.09 26.26
CA GLY A 516 25.41 22.11 26.44
C GLY A 516 24.70 21.71 25.14
N GLY A 517 25.36 21.84 23.98
CA GLY A 517 24.79 21.58 22.66
C GLY A 517 23.94 22.72 22.11
N LYS A 518 23.91 23.86 22.77
CA LYS A 518 23.07 25.01 22.38
C LYS A 518 23.77 25.97 21.40
N ALA A 519 25.10 25.92 21.23
CA ALA A 519 25.80 26.77 20.24
C ALA A 519 25.42 26.39 18.82
N ASN A 520 25.32 27.38 17.92
CA ASN A 520 25.11 27.13 16.50
C ASN A 520 26.34 26.48 15.88
N PRO A 521 26.27 25.24 15.38
CA PRO A 521 27.44 24.54 14.86
C PRO A 521 28.12 25.26 13.68
N LYS A 522 27.36 25.99 12.86
CA LYS A 522 27.87 26.77 11.74
C LYS A 522 28.70 27.93 12.23
N ALA A 523 28.17 28.69 13.18
CA ALA A 523 28.89 29.83 13.81
C ALA A 523 30.14 29.34 14.55
N VAL A 524 30.05 28.18 15.24
CA VAL A 524 31.22 27.57 15.90
C VAL A 524 32.30 27.19 14.87
N ASN A 525 31.91 26.54 13.76
CA ASN A 525 32.88 26.17 12.72
C ASN A 525 33.55 27.39 12.09
N GLU A 526 32.78 28.46 11.79
CA GLU A 526 33.31 29.69 11.23
C GLU A 526 34.29 30.38 12.19
N LEU A 527 33.97 30.44 13.49
CA LEU A 527 34.87 30.99 14.50
C LEU A 527 36.12 30.14 14.71
N VAL A 528 35.97 28.82 14.75
CA VAL A 528 37.13 27.91 14.86
C VAL A 528 38.04 28.05 13.65
N ALA A 529 37.47 28.08 12.43
CA ALA A 529 38.26 28.28 11.20
C ALA A 529 39.00 29.64 11.23
N LYS A 530 38.34 30.71 11.67
CA LYS A 530 38.92 32.05 11.78
C LYS A 530 40.04 32.10 12.81
N LYS A 531 39.91 31.45 13.98
CA LYS A 531 40.90 31.53 15.07
C LYS A 531 42.05 30.52 14.98
N LEU A 532 41.85 29.41 14.28
CA LEU A 532 42.88 28.38 14.07
C LEU A 532 43.45 28.35 12.65
N GLY A 533 42.85 29.09 11.71
CA GLY A 533 43.29 29.19 10.32
C GLY A 533 44.20 30.39 10.02
N ASP A 534 44.31 31.33 10.95
CA ASP A 534 45.30 32.38 10.99
C ASP A 534 46.45 31.93 11.93
#